data_9be8bf9c27d44b166a23ea616c44c862
#
_entry.id   9be8bf9c27d44b166a23ea616c44c862
#
_cell.length_a   1.000
_cell.length_b   1.000
_cell.length_c   1.000
_cell.angle_alpha   90.00
_cell.angle_beta   90.00
_cell.angle_gamma   90.00
#
_symmetry.space_group_name_H-M   'P 1'
#
loop_
_entity.id
_entity.type
_entity.pdbx_description
1 polymer ?
#
loop_
_entity_poly.entity_id
_entity_poly.type
_entity_poly.pdbx_seq_one_letter_code
_entity_poly.pdbx_strand_id
1 'polypeptide(L)'
;VLAAQSGNVITEVVGREAPEEIVVIGAHLDSWDLGTGAVDDGAGVGITMAALELIKDAGLAPRRTIRLVLWGAEEVGLLGANAYRDQHEGELEQHVIGSESDFGGGRVWKITADSQTEEGDALFAEIARLLAPIGIAPGDDNQPGGGPDLYPLIAAGVPTLRLHQDGRDYFDLHHTADDTVDKL
;
A
#
# COMPACT_ATOMS: atom_id res chain seq x y z
N VAL A 1 -10.26 -10.62 -29.05
CA VAL A 1 -10.03 -10.03 -27.72
C VAL A 1 -10.31 -8.56 -27.85
N LEU A 2 -11.29 -8.06 -27.11
CA LEU A 2 -11.57 -6.62 -27.03
C LEU A 2 -10.51 -6.02 -26.09
N ALA A 3 -9.79 -5.00 -26.55
CA ALA A 3 -8.91 -4.23 -25.69
C ALA A 3 -9.77 -3.36 -24.76
N ALA A 4 -9.54 -3.45 -23.47
CA ALA A 4 -10.11 -2.55 -22.48
C ALA A 4 -9.04 -1.56 -22.02
N GLN A 5 -9.45 -0.38 -21.57
CA GLN A 5 -8.57 0.58 -20.91
C GLN A 5 -8.87 0.58 -19.41
N SER A 6 -7.85 0.57 -18.61
CA SER A 6 -7.88 0.76 -17.17
C SER A 6 -6.96 1.93 -16.81
N GLY A 7 -7.03 2.39 -15.56
CA GLY A 7 -6.18 3.46 -15.08
C GLY A 7 -6.12 3.49 -13.56
N ASN A 8 -5.08 4.09 -13.03
CA ASN A 8 -4.95 4.36 -11.61
C ASN A 8 -5.77 5.57 -11.20
N VAL A 9 -6.26 5.58 -9.96
CA VAL A 9 -6.79 6.78 -9.31
C VAL A 9 -5.74 7.29 -8.34
N ILE A 10 -5.32 8.54 -8.48
CA ILE A 10 -4.27 9.14 -7.67
C ILE A 10 -4.81 10.39 -6.98
N THR A 11 -4.54 10.51 -5.68
CA THR A 11 -4.83 11.71 -4.91
C THR A 11 -3.73 11.95 -3.87
N GLU A 12 -3.62 13.21 -3.39
CA GLU A 12 -2.52 13.61 -2.51
C GLU A 12 -3.01 14.50 -1.36
N VAL A 13 -2.33 14.35 -0.22
CA VAL A 13 -2.22 15.39 0.79
C VAL A 13 -0.81 15.97 0.68
N VAL A 14 -0.72 17.18 0.13
CA VAL A 14 0.57 17.83 -0.16
C VAL A 14 1.32 18.16 1.12
N GLY A 15 2.59 17.83 1.16
CA GLY A 15 3.49 18.11 2.27
C GLY A 15 3.76 19.61 2.46
N ARG A 16 3.94 20.02 3.73
CA ARG A 16 4.16 21.45 4.07
C ARG A 16 5.63 21.87 4.09
N GLU A 17 6.56 20.92 4.25
CA GLU A 17 8.00 21.22 4.42
C GLU A 17 8.85 20.64 3.28
N ALA A 18 8.54 19.43 2.84
CA ALA A 18 9.20 18.72 1.75
C ALA A 18 8.12 18.11 0.82
N PRO A 19 7.37 18.94 0.09
CA PRO A 19 6.28 18.47 -0.76
C PRO A 19 6.74 17.59 -1.93
N GLU A 20 8.00 17.66 -2.30
CA GLU A 20 8.64 16.82 -3.32
C GLU A 20 8.94 15.40 -2.81
N GLU A 21 9.07 15.20 -1.50
CA GLU A 21 9.27 13.87 -0.92
C GLU A 21 7.92 13.16 -0.78
N ILE A 22 7.80 11.96 -1.35
CA ILE A 22 6.54 11.26 -1.53
C ILE A 22 6.49 9.98 -0.67
N VAL A 23 5.45 9.86 0.14
CA VAL A 23 5.05 8.62 0.80
C VAL A 23 3.90 8.04 0.01
N VAL A 24 4.08 6.86 -0.59
CA VAL A 24 3.03 6.17 -1.34
C VAL A 24 2.29 5.19 -0.44
N ILE A 25 0.97 5.29 -0.44
CA ILE A 25 0.07 4.26 0.10
C ILE A 25 -0.86 3.78 -1.02
N GLY A 26 -1.19 2.50 -1.05
CA GLY A 26 -1.96 1.95 -2.16
C GLY A 26 -2.81 0.75 -1.81
N ALA A 27 -3.66 0.41 -2.79
CA ALA A 27 -4.53 -0.75 -2.85
C ALA A 27 -4.98 -0.92 -4.30
N HIS A 28 -5.45 -2.09 -4.75
CA HIS A 28 -5.91 -2.21 -6.13
C HIS A 28 -7.43 -2.14 -6.29
N LEU A 29 -7.88 -1.75 -7.49
CA LEU A 29 -9.30 -1.45 -7.80
C LEU A 29 -10.03 -2.61 -8.47
N ASP A 30 -9.31 -3.43 -9.20
CA ASP A 30 -9.88 -4.58 -9.89
C ASP A 30 -9.99 -5.79 -8.95
N SER A 31 -10.67 -6.81 -9.40
CA SER A 31 -10.88 -8.04 -8.65
C SER A 31 -10.86 -9.24 -9.58
N TRP A 32 -10.55 -10.39 -9.02
CA TRP A 32 -10.62 -11.66 -9.76
C TRP A 32 -12.06 -12.01 -10.11
N ASP A 33 -12.29 -12.44 -11.36
CA ASP A 33 -13.61 -12.80 -11.88
C ASP A 33 -14.24 -13.92 -11.05
N LEU A 34 -15.53 -13.80 -10.80
CA LEU A 34 -16.51 -14.52 -9.99
C LEU A 34 -16.76 -13.89 -8.62
N GLY A 35 -15.76 -13.36 -7.89
CA GLY A 35 -15.93 -12.59 -6.67
C GLY A 35 -16.30 -11.13 -6.95
N THR A 36 -16.61 -10.37 -5.90
CA THR A 36 -16.85 -8.93 -5.99
C THR A 36 -15.63 -8.12 -5.53
N GLY A 37 -14.55 -8.79 -5.14
CA GLY A 37 -13.32 -8.16 -4.69
C GLY A 37 -13.47 -7.38 -3.38
N ALA A 38 -14.24 -7.90 -2.44
CA ALA A 38 -14.43 -7.20 -1.17
C ALA A 38 -13.23 -7.36 -0.24
N VAL A 39 -12.66 -8.57 -0.21
CA VAL A 39 -11.48 -8.91 0.58
C VAL A 39 -10.20 -8.61 -0.20
N ASP A 40 -10.24 -8.86 -1.52
CA ASP A 40 -9.15 -8.71 -2.46
C ASP A 40 -9.60 -7.82 -3.65
N ASP A 41 -9.44 -6.47 -3.64
CA ASP A 41 -8.83 -5.70 -2.56
C ASP A 41 -9.69 -4.48 -2.13
N GLY A 42 -11.01 -4.62 -2.14
CA GLY A 42 -11.93 -3.59 -1.67
C GLY A 42 -11.67 -3.14 -0.23
N ALA A 43 -11.22 -4.07 0.63
CA ALA A 43 -10.83 -3.79 2.01
C ALA A 43 -9.63 -2.84 2.05
N GLY A 44 -8.59 -3.10 1.27
CA GLY A 44 -7.41 -2.25 1.18
C GLY A 44 -7.73 -0.87 0.62
N VAL A 45 -8.58 -0.78 -0.41
CA VAL A 45 -9.11 0.50 -0.91
C VAL A 45 -9.77 1.29 0.22
N GLY A 46 -10.66 0.66 1.00
CA GLY A 46 -11.33 1.29 2.14
C GLY A 46 -10.35 1.77 3.21
N ILE A 47 -9.38 0.92 3.58
CA ILE A 47 -8.35 1.23 4.59
C ILE A 47 -7.49 2.42 4.18
N THR A 48 -6.96 2.41 2.98
CA THR A 48 -6.02 3.45 2.50
C THR A 48 -6.72 4.79 2.27
N MET A 49 -7.95 4.77 1.75
CA MET A 49 -8.78 5.97 1.64
C MET A 49 -9.12 6.56 3.00
N ALA A 50 -9.55 5.72 3.95
CA ALA A 50 -9.87 6.18 5.30
C ALA A 50 -8.63 6.74 6.02
N ALA A 51 -7.45 6.14 5.84
CA ALA A 51 -6.21 6.65 6.41
C ALA A 51 -5.91 8.08 5.90
N LEU A 52 -6.05 8.32 4.59
CA LEU A 52 -5.81 9.64 4.01
C LEU A 52 -6.85 10.67 4.49
N GLU A 53 -8.12 10.28 4.58
CA GLU A 53 -9.21 11.13 5.09
C GLU A 53 -8.97 11.50 6.56
N LEU A 54 -8.60 10.54 7.41
CA LEU A 54 -8.29 10.79 8.82
C LEU A 54 -7.14 11.78 9.01
N ILE A 55 -6.08 11.70 8.19
CA ILE A 55 -4.97 12.65 8.22
C ILE A 55 -5.47 14.05 7.87
N LYS A 56 -6.29 14.18 6.85
CA LYS A 56 -6.87 15.45 6.40
C LYS A 56 -7.82 16.03 7.46
N ASP A 57 -8.73 15.21 8.00
CA ASP A 57 -9.75 15.66 8.98
C ASP A 57 -9.15 16.02 10.34
N ALA A 58 -8.07 15.34 10.73
CA ALA A 58 -7.32 15.71 11.93
C ALA A 58 -6.60 17.07 11.81
N GLY A 59 -6.67 17.72 10.65
CA GLY A 59 -5.97 18.99 10.39
C GLY A 59 -4.45 18.84 10.43
N LEU A 60 -3.97 17.61 10.30
CA LEU A 60 -2.54 17.31 10.25
C LEU A 60 -2.01 17.73 8.88
N ALA A 61 -1.03 18.63 8.89
CA ALA A 61 -0.28 18.95 7.69
C ALA A 61 0.99 18.08 7.69
N PRO A 62 1.06 16.99 6.90
CA PRO A 62 2.22 16.14 6.89
C PRO A 62 3.45 16.91 6.42
N ARG A 63 4.64 16.50 6.86
CA ARG A 63 5.89 17.12 6.41
C ARG A 63 6.11 16.84 4.93
N ARG A 64 5.86 15.60 4.51
CA ARG A 64 6.00 15.08 3.14
C ARG A 64 4.64 14.92 2.48
N THR A 65 4.61 14.87 1.17
CA THR A 65 3.38 14.53 0.44
C THR A 65 3.03 13.06 0.69
N ILE A 66 1.76 12.81 1.03
CA ILE A 66 1.20 11.46 1.08
C ILE A 66 0.37 11.28 -0.17
N ARG A 67 0.79 10.35 -1.02
CA ARG A 67 0.12 10.00 -2.27
C ARG A 67 -0.60 8.67 -2.10
N LEU A 68 -1.91 8.69 -2.23
CA LEU A 68 -2.72 7.49 -2.37
C LEU A 68 -2.79 7.12 -3.85
N VAL A 69 -2.47 5.89 -4.15
CA VAL A 69 -2.64 5.31 -5.49
C VAL A 69 -3.57 4.11 -5.37
N LEU A 70 -4.71 4.18 -6.06
CA LEU A 70 -5.55 3.01 -6.25
C LEU A 70 -5.20 2.43 -7.62
N TRP A 71 -4.58 1.26 -7.60
CA TRP A 71 -4.00 0.62 -8.76
C TRP A 71 -5.08 0.01 -9.65
N GLY A 72 -4.92 0.09 -10.95
CA GLY A 72 -5.83 -0.54 -11.90
C GLY A 72 -5.17 -1.73 -12.57
N ALA A 73 -5.94 -2.81 -12.76
CA ALA A 73 -5.49 -4.01 -13.46
C ALA A 73 -4.26 -4.69 -12.80
N GLU A 74 -4.31 -4.85 -11.47
CA GLU A 74 -3.36 -5.64 -10.68
C GLU A 74 -3.44 -7.10 -11.07
N GLU A 75 -4.64 -7.68 -11.00
CA GLU A 75 -5.00 -9.08 -11.19
C GLU A 75 -4.58 -9.67 -12.56
N VAL A 76 -4.35 -8.81 -13.52
CA VAL A 76 -3.95 -9.19 -14.88
C VAL A 76 -2.50 -8.81 -15.20
N GLY A 77 -1.69 -8.58 -14.17
CA GLY A 77 -0.24 -8.44 -14.28
C GLY A 77 0.33 -7.08 -13.91
N LEU A 78 -0.20 -6.42 -12.87
CA LEU A 78 0.32 -5.18 -12.30
C LEU A 78 0.41 -4.04 -13.33
N LEU A 79 -0.58 -3.95 -14.22
CA LEU A 79 -0.50 -3.02 -15.35
C LEU A 79 -0.51 -1.56 -14.88
N GLY A 80 -1.33 -1.25 -13.86
CA GLY A 80 -1.39 0.06 -13.24
C GLY A 80 -0.08 0.45 -12.56
N ALA A 81 0.49 -0.44 -11.78
CA ALA A 81 1.75 -0.23 -11.07
C ALA A 81 2.93 -0.02 -12.04
N ASN A 82 3.00 -0.82 -13.10
CA ASN A 82 4.01 -0.65 -14.15
C ASN A 82 3.83 0.69 -14.87
N ALA A 83 2.60 1.07 -15.21
CA ALA A 83 2.31 2.36 -15.85
C ALA A 83 2.66 3.54 -14.93
N TYR A 84 2.39 3.43 -13.63
CA TYR A 84 2.77 4.43 -12.64
C TYR A 84 4.29 4.62 -12.62
N ARG A 85 5.06 3.54 -12.45
CA ARG A 85 6.53 3.60 -12.47
C ARG A 85 7.05 4.31 -13.71
N ASP A 86 6.53 3.94 -14.90
CA ASP A 86 6.99 4.50 -16.17
C ASP A 86 6.63 5.99 -16.32
N GLN A 87 5.44 6.39 -15.88
CA GLN A 87 4.97 7.78 -15.94
C GLN A 87 5.67 8.68 -14.93
N HIS A 88 6.11 8.13 -13.80
CA HIS A 88 6.76 8.82 -12.69
C HIS A 88 8.27 8.56 -12.60
N GLU A 89 8.89 8.01 -13.68
CA GLU A 89 10.31 7.67 -13.69
C GLU A 89 11.21 8.82 -13.21
N GLY A 90 10.89 10.05 -13.58
CA GLY A 90 11.65 11.25 -13.21
C GLY A 90 11.55 11.70 -11.75
N GLU A 91 10.63 11.09 -10.97
CA GLU A 91 10.42 11.41 -9.55
C GLU A 91 10.56 10.20 -8.62
N LEU A 92 10.99 9.03 -9.11
CA LEU A 92 11.11 7.82 -8.28
C LEU A 92 12.09 7.99 -7.13
N GLU A 93 13.15 8.75 -7.32
CA GLU A 93 14.12 9.09 -6.26
C GLU A 93 13.50 9.92 -5.12
N GLN A 94 12.35 10.53 -5.36
CA GLN A 94 11.61 11.33 -4.38
C GLN A 94 10.63 10.46 -3.56
N HIS A 95 10.41 9.21 -3.97
CA HIS A 95 9.58 8.26 -3.24
C HIS A 95 10.34 7.72 -2.03
N VAL A 96 10.03 8.26 -0.86
CA VAL A 96 10.79 7.94 0.37
C VAL A 96 10.38 6.62 0.99
N ILE A 97 9.13 6.19 0.78
CA ILE A 97 8.64 4.87 1.20
C ILE A 97 7.31 4.56 0.50
N GLY A 98 7.08 3.28 0.23
CA GLY A 98 5.81 2.74 -0.25
C GLY A 98 5.22 1.70 0.72
N SER A 99 3.89 1.67 0.81
CA SER A 99 3.15 0.63 1.52
C SER A 99 1.83 0.37 0.80
N GLU A 100 1.42 -0.87 0.75
CA GLU A 100 0.15 -1.30 0.16
C GLU A 100 -0.64 -2.11 1.18
N SER A 101 -1.97 -1.98 1.11
CA SER A 101 -2.89 -2.80 1.88
C SER A 101 -3.62 -3.72 0.92
N ASP A 102 -3.12 -4.93 0.77
CA ASP A 102 -3.64 -5.96 -0.12
C ASP A 102 -3.49 -7.33 0.57
N PHE A 103 -4.29 -7.51 1.61
CA PHE A 103 -4.38 -8.76 2.37
C PHE A 103 -5.65 -8.83 3.24
N GLY A 104 -6.76 -8.31 2.70
CA GLY A 104 -8.05 -8.27 3.37
C GLY A 104 -8.18 -7.24 4.48
N GLY A 105 -9.25 -7.36 5.29
CA GLY A 105 -9.59 -6.42 6.37
C GLY A 105 -9.05 -6.78 7.76
N GLY A 106 -8.18 -7.80 7.85
CA GLY A 106 -7.70 -8.30 9.13
C GLY A 106 -6.81 -7.32 9.89
N ARG A 107 -6.75 -7.47 11.22
CA ARG A 107 -5.92 -6.61 12.06
C ARG A 107 -4.44 -6.73 11.72
N VAL A 108 -3.76 -5.59 11.59
CA VAL A 108 -2.28 -5.56 11.52
C VAL A 108 -1.69 -5.97 12.86
N TRP A 109 -0.74 -6.93 12.84
CA TRP A 109 -0.09 -7.47 14.04
C TRP A 109 1.43 -7.37 14.00
N LYS A 110 2.02 -7.20 12.81
CA LYS A 110 3.46 -7.08 12.61
C LYS A 110 3.75 -6.07 11.50
N ILE A 111 4.90 -5.42 11.58
CA ILE A 111 5.48 -4.60 10.50
C ILE A 111 6.87 -5.11 10.14
N THR A 112 7.22 -5.01 8.87
CA THR A 112 8.59 -5.18 8.36
C THR A 112 8.91 -4.07 7.39
N ALA A 113 10.18 -3.75 7.21
CA ALA A 113 10.62 -2.75 6.25
C ALA A 113 11.85 -3.22 5.51
N ASP A 114 11.97 -2.82 4.26
CA ASP A 114 13.23 -2.90 3.52
C ASP A 114 14.04 -1.64 3.85
N SER A 115 14.83 -1.73 4.90
CA SER A 115 15.76 -0.68 5.30
C SER A 115 17.15 -1.05 4.84
N GLN A 116 17.74 -0.22 4.00
CA GLN A 116 19.08 -0.43 3.44
C GLN A 116 20.10 0.53 4.02
N THR A 117 19.70 1.34 5.01
CA THR A 117 20.54 2.37 5.63
C THR A 117 20.34 2.39 7.14
N GLU A 118 21.38 2.87 7.89
CA GLU A 118 21.26 3.06 9.33
C GLU A 118 20.15 4.06 9.70
N GLU A 119 19.91 5.07 8.88
CA GLU A 119 18.82 6.04 9.06
C GLU A 119 17.46 5.37 8.90
N GLY A 120 17.31 4.49 7.90
CA GLY A 120 16.10 3.71 7.66
C GLY A 120 15.83 2.75 8.84
N ASP A 121 16.85 2.06 9.36
CA ASP A 121 16.72 1.21 10.54
C ASP A 121 16.27 2.00 11.78
N ALA A 122 16.83 3.19 11.98
CA ALA A 122 16.44 4.06 13.08
C ALA A 122 14.99 4.55 12.93
N LEU A 123 14.56 4.90 11.72
CA LEU A 123 13.18 5.28 11.44
C LEU A 123 12.22 4.11 11.66
N PHE A 124 12.56 2.92 11.20
CA PHE A 124 11.76 1.73 11.41
C PHE A 124 11.60 1.41 12.90
N ALA A 125 12.67 1.49 13.68
CA ALA A 125 12.63 1.30 15.13
C ALA A 125 11.70 2.33 15.82
N GLU A 126 11.70 3.59 15.36
CA GLU A 126 10.81 4.63 15.88
C GLU A 126 9.35 4.32 15.53
N ILE A 127 9.03 3.93 14.29
CA ILE A 127 7.71 3.51 13.86
C ILE A 127 7.24 2.32 14.72
N ALA A 128 8.07 1.31 14.90
CA ALA A 128 7.77 0.14 15.72
C ALA A 128 7.45 0.53 17.17
N ARG A 129 8.23 1.45 17.76
CA ARG A 129 7.98 1.97 19.10
C ARG A 129 6.62 2.67 19.21
N LEU A 130 6.22 3.43 18.20
CA LEU A 130 4.93 4.14 18.17
C LEU A 130 3.75 3.17 18.02
N LEU A 131 3.94 2.05 17.31
CA LEU A 131 2.89 1.07 17.03
C LEU A 131 2.76 -0.02 18.13
N ALA A 132 3.81 -0.21 18.95
CA ALA A 132 3.80 -1.21 20.03
C ALA A 132 2.61 -1.09 21.00
N PRO A 133 2.16 0.13 21.43
CA PRO A 133 1.03 0.27 22.33
C PRO A 133 -0.30 -0.25 21.77
N ILE A 134 -0.45 -0.31 20.44
CA ILE A 134 -1.62 -0.86 19.78
C ILE A 134 -1.45 -2.33 19.37
N GLY A 135 -0.35 -2.96 19.82
CA GLY A 135 -0.10 -4.40 19.67
C GLY A 135 0.47 -4.80 18.33
N ILE A 136 1.15 -3.90 17.63
CA ILE A 136 1.87 -4.20 16.39
C ILE A 136 3.36 -4.39 16.73
N ALA A 137 3.90 -5.56 16.40
CA ALA A 137 5.29 -5.91 16.66
C ALA A 137 6.19 -5.63 15.45
N PRO A 138 7.46 -5.26 15.65
CA PRO A 138 8.43 -5.28 14.56
C PRO A 138 8.78 -6.73 14.19
N GLY A 139 8.94 -6.99 12.90
CA GLY A 139 9.59 -8.20 12.40
C GLY A 139 11.09 -7.97 12.20
N ASP A 140 11.81 -9.06 12.03
CA ASP A 140 13.26 -9.10 11.84
C ASP A 140 13.68 -9.45 10.40
N ASP A 141 12.72 -9.67 9.53
CA ASP A 141 12.93 -9.94 8.11
C ASP A 141 13.03 -8.61 7.36
N ASN A 142 14.25 -8.22 7.03
CA ASN A 142 14.54 -7.04 6.21
C ASN A 142 14.42 -7.40 4.73
N GLN A 143 13.21 -7.70 4.28
CA GLN A 143 12.91 -8.06 2.90
C GLN A 143 11.97 -7.03 2.27
N PRO A 144 12.21 -6.63 1.01
CA PRO A 144 11.27 -5.80 0.27
C PRO A 144 9.89 -6.43 0.27
N GLY A 145 8.87 -5.60 0.42
CA GLY A 145 7.49 -6.08 0.45
C GLY A 145 6.51 -4.94 0.53
N GLY A 146 5.26 -5.26 0.85
CA GLY A 146 4.23 -4.22 1.03
C GLY A 146 3.07 -4.33 0.09
N GLY A 147 3.05 -5.36 -0.76
CA GLY A 147 2.01 -5.67 -1.73
C GLY A 147 2.56 -5.80 -3.16
N PRO A 148 1.84 -6.50 -4.04
CA PRO A 148 2.30 -6.79 -5.40
C PRO A 148 2.49 -5.55 -6.27
N ASP A 149 1.63 -4.54 -6.15
CA ASP A 149 1.72 -3.31 -6.94
C ASP A 149 2.95 -2.46 -6.59
N LEU A 150 3.62 -2.73 -5.46
CA LEU A 150 4.89 -2.10 -5.15
C LEU A 150 6.09 -2.75 -5.85
N TYR A 151 5.97 -3.94 -6.44
CA TYR A 151 7.11 -4.62 -7.07
C TYR A 151 7.82 -3.78 -8.16
N PRO A 152 7.13 -3.04 -9.04
CA PRO A 152 7.81 -2.15 -9.98
C PRO A 152 8.57 -1.00 -9.31
N LEU A 153 8.09 -0.50 -8.17
CA LEU A 153 8.74 0.56 -7.39
C LEU A 153 9.94 0.00 -6.62
N ILE A 154 9.81 -1.19 -6.02
CA ILE A 154 10.91 -1.92 -5.37
C ILE A 154 12.03 -2.17 -6.36
N ALA A 155 11.71 -2.62 -7.58
CA ALA A 155 12.70 -2.83 -8.63
C ALA A 155 13.40 -1.53 -9.06
N ALA A 156 12.78 -0.39 -8.86
CA ALA A 156 13.35 0.94 -9.08
C ALA A 156 14.10 1.50 -7.84
N GLY A 157 14.17 0.75 -6.74
CA GLY A 157 14.91 1.14 -5.54
C GLY A 157 14.10 1.92 -4.51
N VAL A 158 12.77 2.00 -4.63
CA VAL A 158 11.92 2.65 -3.64
C VAL A 158 11.85 1.79 -2.38
N PRO A 159 12.15 2.34 -1.19
CA PRO A 159 12.00 1.63 0.09
C PRO A 159 10.53 1.27 0.37
N THR A 160 10.30 0.18 1.10
CA THR A 160 8.95 -0.26 1.40
C THR A 160 8.75 -0.61 2.87
N LEU A 161 7.51 -0.42 3.33
CA LEU A 161 7.02 -0.86 4.63
C LEU A 161 5.86 -1.84 4.41
N ARG A 162 5.95 -3.03 4.96
CA ARG A 162 4.89 -4.02 4.92
C ARG A 162 4.13 -4.07 6.24
N LEU A 163 2.81 -3.94 6.14
CA LEU A 163 1.87 -4.16 7.22
C LEU A 163 1.37 -5.61 7.12
N HIS A 164 1.71 -6.46 8.10
CA HIS A 164 1.25 -7.85 8.13
C HIS A 164 -0.10 -7.91 8.82
N GLN A 165 -1.14 -8.11 8.02
CA GLN A 165 -2.51 -8.28 8.49
C GLN A 165 -2.77 -9.74 8.92
N ASP A 166 -3.79 -9.95 9.74
CA ASP A 166 -4.31 -11.28 10.05
C ASP A 166 -5.10 -11.80 8.86
N GLY A 167 -4.47 -12.63 8.06
CA GLY A 167 -5.03 -13.20 6.84
C GLY A 167 -5.39 -14.68 6.97
N ARG A 168 -5.78 -15.15 8.17
CA ARG A 168 -6.06 -16.58 8.38
C ARG A 168 -7.13 -17.12 7.45
N ASP A 169 -8.12 -16.31 7.12
CA ASP A 169 -9.23 -16.68 6.25
C ASP A 169 -9.07 -16.09 4.82
N TYR A 170 -8.01 -15.34 4.56
CA TYR A 170 -7.79 -14.64 3.30
C TYR A 170 -7.77 -15.62 2.11
N PHE A 171 -6.95 -16.67 2.19
CA PHE A 171 -6.81 -17.64 1.09
C PHE A 171 -8.00 -18.58 0.90
N ASP A 172 -8.96 -18.60 1.83
CA ASP A 172 -10.23 -19.29 1.64
C ASP A 172 -11.19 -18.47 0.77
N LEU A 173 -10.96 -17.16 0.64
CA LEU A 173 -11.81 -16.21 -0.06
C LEU A 173 -11.15 -15.66 -1.33
N HIS A 174 -9.85 -15.34 -1.26
CA HIS A 174 -9.03 -14.79 -2.33
C HIS A 174 -9.21 -15.57 -3.65
N HIS A 175 -9.51 -14.86 -4.72
CA HIS A 175 -9.75 -15.41 -6.06
C HIS A 175 -10.90 -16.42 -6.15
N THR A 176 -11.88 -16.31 -5.27
CA THR A 176 -13.07 -17.18 -5.28
C THR A 176 -14.37 -16.37 -5.46
N ALA A 177 -15.46 -17.09 -5.75
CA ALA A 177 -16.80 -16.47 -5.82
C ALA A 177 -17.32 -16.00 -4.44
N ASP A 178 -16.67 -16.45 -3.37
CA ASP A 178 -17.03 -16.09 -1.98
C ASP A 178 -16.35 -14.81 -1.50
N ASP A 179 -15.51 -14.16 -2.34
CA ASP A 179 -14.96 -12.83 -2.06
C ASP A 179 -16.04 -11.76 -2.17
N THR A 180 -16.78 -11.60 -1.10
CA THR A 180 -17.96 -10.73 -1.01
C THR A 180 -17.99 -9.95 0.30
N VAL A 181 -18.69 -8.80 0.32
CA VAL A 181 -18.68 -7.84 1.44
C VAL A 181 -19.17 -8.42 2.78
N ASP A 182 -19.95 -9.50 2.77
CA ASP A 182 -20.41 -10.19 3.97
C ASP A 182 -19.32 -11.04 4.64
N LYS A 183 -18.15 -11.10 4.06
CA LYS A 183 -16.96 -11.79 4.59
C LYS A 183 -15.94 -10.86 5.27
N LEU A 184 -16.16 -9.55 5.22
CA LEU A 184 -15.33 -8.55 5.90
C LEU A 184 -15.68 -8.39 7.37
#